data_4ad0c701775de8d4c9873e5096b2dd44
#
_entry.id   4ad0c701775de8d4c9873e5096b2dd44
#
_cell.length_a   1.000
_cell.length_b   1.000
_cell.length_c   1.000
_cell.angle_alpha   90.00
_cell.angle_beta   90.00
_cell.angle_gamma   90.00
#
_symmetry.space_group_name_H-M   'P 1'
#
loop_
_entity.id
_entity.type
_entity.pdbx_description
1 polymer ?
#
loop_
_entity_poly.entity_id
_entity_poly.type
_entity_poly.pdbx_seq_one_letter_code
_entity_poly.pdbx_strand_id
1 'polypeptide(L)'
;GEGEQKSGGQQRPSILADALEALFGALWLDAGFDAAAAVVMRVYESVLDQLTPDQGIKDAKTRLQEHLQGMRLALPKYTLAATEGEAHAQQFKVVCVIEAFKIHTEGRGANRRAAEQMAAERALEALEKR
;
A
#
# COMPACT_ATOMS: atom_id res chain seq x y z
N GLY A 1 -19.91 9.26 17.36
CA GLY A 1 -21.00 9.94 18.02
C GLY A 1 -22.07 10.42 17.08
N GLU A 2 -23.19 10.78 17.65
CA GLU A 2 -24.31 11.26 16.85
C GLU A 2 -24.01 12.54 16.07
N GLY A 3 -23.22 13.43 16.66
CA GLY A 3 -22.85 14.65 15.98
C GLY A 3 -22.03 14.39 14.73
N GLU A 4 -21.21 13.39 14.79
CA GLU A 4 -20.38 13.01 13.67
C GLU A 4 -21.21 12.42 12.53
N GLN A 5 -22.20 11.63 12.87
CA GLN A 5 -23.08 11.04 11.88
C GLN A 5 -23.84 12.09 11.08
N LYS A 6 -24.10 13.21 11.68
CA LYS A 6 -24.78 14.31 11.01
C LYS A 6 -23.90 15.08 10.08
N SER A 7 -22.62 14.88 10.18
CA SER A 7 -21.62 15.64 9.40
C SER A 7 -21.35 15.08 8.00
N GLY A 8 -21.96 13.97 7.63
CA GLY A 8 -21.80 13.41 6.29
C GLY A 8 -20.42 12.81 6.06
N GLY A 9 -19.72 13.24 5.03
CA GLY A 9 -18.44 12.68 4.63
C GLY A 9 -17.33 12.82 5.65
N GLN A 10 -17.46 13.72 6.60
CA GLN A 10 -16.47 13.90 7.64
C GLN A 10 -16.52 12.81 8.69
N GLN A 11 -17.54 12.00 8.66
CA GLN A 11 -17.73 10.93 9.62
C GLN A 11 -16.81 9.75 9.45
N ARG A 12 -16.29 9.56 8.25
CA ARG A 12 -15.50 8.36 7.94
C ARG A 12 -14.30 8.13 8.85
N PRO A 13 -13.45 9.13 9.12
CA PRO A 13 -12.33 8.89 10.02
C PRO A 13 -12.77 8.53 11.43
N SER A 14 -13.82 9.19 11.93
CA SER A 14 -14.33 8.91 13.27
C SER A 14 -15.01 7.54 13.36
N ILE A 15 -15.76 7.18 12.32
CA ILE A 15 -16.40 5.87 12.28
C ILE A 15 -15.35 4.76 12.26
N LEU A 16 -14.28 4.95 11.48
CA LEU A 16 -13.19 3.99 11.46
C LEU A 16 -12.50 3.88 12.80
N ALA A 17 -12.27 4.99 13.48
CA ALA A 17 -11.66 4.98 14.81
C ALA A 17 -12.54 4.22 15.80
N ASP A 18 -13.83 4.48 15.78
CA ASP A 18 -14.78 3.80 16.66
C ASP A 18 -14.81 2.29 16.37
N ALA A 19 -14.81 1.93 15.10
CA ALA A 19 -14.82 0.53 14.71
C ALA A 19 -13.54 -0.18 15.16
N LEU A 20 -12.39 0.47 15.02
CA LEU A 20 -11.11 -0.09 15.45
C LEU A 20 -11.07 -0.24 16.97
N GLU A 21 -11.58 0.72 17.70
CA GLU A 21 -11.64 0.62 19.16
C GLU A 21 -12.51 -0.56 19.60
N ALA A 22 -13.67 -0.72 18.97
CA ALA A 22 -14.58 -1.80 19.30
C ALA A 22 -13.95 -3.14 18.99
N LEU A 23 -13.33 -3.25 17.83
CA LEU A 23 -12.65 -4.47 17.41
C LEU A 23 -11.50 -4.80 18.33
N PHE A 24 -10.69 -3.80 18.66
CA PHE A 24 -9.56 -3.97 19.56
C PHE A 24 -10.01 -4.47 20.91
N GLY A 25 -11.05 -3.85 21.49
CA GLY A 25 -11.57 -4.26 22.76
C GLY A 25 -12.09 -5.69 22.77
N ALA A 26 -12.81 -6.09 21.72
CA ALA A 26 -13.33 -7.43 21.61
C ALA A 26 -12.20 -8.46 21.52
N LEU A 27 -11.20 -8.18 20.72
CA LEU A 27 -10.05 -9.09 20.56
C LEU A 27 -9.20 -9.18 21.81
N TRP A 28 -9.07 -8.08 22.51
CA TRP A 28 -8.34 -8.07 23.78
C TRP A 28 -8.97 -9.03 24.78
N LEU A 29 -10.29 -8.98 24.88
CA LEU A 29 -11.01 -9.82 25.82
C LEU A 29 -10.96 -11.29 25.44
N ASP A 30 -11.02 -11.58 24.14
CA ASP A 30 -11.13 -12.96 23.67
C ASP A 30 -9.79 -13.64 23.42
N ALA A 31 -8.86 -12.95 22.79
CA ALA A 31 -7.66 -13.57 22.25
C ALA A 31 -6.36 -13.04 22.82
N GLY A 32 -6.43 -12.00 23.62
CA GLY A 32 -5.26 -11.38 24.20
C GLY A 32 -4.64 -10.29 23.34
N PHE A 33 -3.63 -9.64 23.91
CA PHE A 33 -3.07 -8.44 23.33
C PHE A 33 -2.37 -8.68 22.00
N ASP A 34 -1.57 -9.75 21.91
CA ASP A 34 -0.78 -9.99 20.70
C ASP A 34 -1.66 -10.23 19.50
N ALA A 35 -2.71 -11.03 19.66
CA ALA A 35 -3.63 -11.31 18.57
C ALA A 35 -4.41 -10.05 18.16
N ALA A 36 -4.85 -9.27 19.16
CA ALA A 36 -5.56 -8.03 18.89
C ALA A 36 -4.67 -7.04 18.13
N ALA A 37 -3.43 -6.90 18.55
CA ALA A 37 -2.49 -5.99 17.90
C ALA A 37 -2.26 -6.39 16.45
N ALA A 38 -2.10 -7.68 16.17
CA ALA A 38 -1.88 -8.15 14.81
C ALA A 38 -3.06 -7.83 13.89
N VAL A 39 -4.28 -8.03 14.36
CA VAL A 39 -5.47 -7.73 13.57
C VAL A 39 -5.61 -6.23 13.35
N VAL A 40 -5.40 -5.43 14.39
CA VAL A 40 -5.49 -3.98 14.28
C VAL A 40 -4.48 -3.45 13.27
N MET A 41 -3.26 -3.97 13.31
CA MET A 41 -2.24 -3.53 12.36
C MET A 41 -2.64 -3.84 10.92
N ARG A 42 -3.21 -5.01 10.67
CA ARG A 42 -3.65 -5.36 9.32
C ARG A 42 -4.78 -4.47 8.83
N VAL A 43 -5.74 -4.21 9.69
CA VAL A 43 -6.85 -3.33 9.34
C VAL A 43 -6.35 -1.91 9.08
N TYR A 44 -5.44 -1.45 9.92
CA TYR A 44 -4.87 -0.11 9.79
C TYR A 44 -4.13 0.05 8.47
N GLU A 45 -3.32 -0.92 8.10
CA GLU A 45 -2.63 -0.91 6.81
C GLU A 45 -3.60 -0.85 5.64
N SER A 46 -4.66 -1.65 5.70
CA SER A 46 -5.67 -1.66 4.66
C SER A 46 -6.36 -0.30 4.52
N VAL A 47 -6.68 0.32 5.65
CA VAL A 47 -7.32 1.64 5.65
C VAL A 47 -6.37 2.70 5.10
N LEU A 48 -5.11 2.66 5.52
CA LEU A 48 -4.12 3.62 5.01
C LEU A 48 -3.92 3.47 3.51
N ASP A 49 -3.93 2.26 3.00
CA ASP A 49 -3.81 2.02 1.57
C ASP A 49 -4.95 2.67 0.79
N GLN A 50 -6.14 2.69 1.37
CA GLN A 50 -7.28 3.31 0.73
C GLN A 50 -7.28 4.82 0.81
N LEU A 51 -6.75 5.37 1.89
CA LEU A 51 -6.78 6.81 2.13
C LEU A 51 -5.61 7.56 1.51
N THR A 52 -4.44 6.95 1.54
CA THR A 52 -3.22 7.63 1.11
C THR A 52 -3.24 8.09 -0.35
N PRO A 53 -3.72 7.28 -1.30
CA PRO A 53 -3.73 7.72 -2.70
C PRO A 53 -4.61 8.92 -2.96
N ASP A 54 -5.59 9.17 -2.10
CA ASP A 54 -6.56 10.24 -2.31
C ASP A 54 -6.09 11.61 -1.87
N GLN A 55 -4.84 11.74 -1.50
CA GLN A 55 -4.32 13.01 -1.00
C GLN A 55 -3.72 13.89 -2.08
N GLY A 56 -4.12 13.69 -3.30
CA GLY A 56 -3.72 14.56 -4.39
C GLY A 56 -2.40 14.20 -5.04
N ILE A 57 -1.67 13.28 -4.47
CA ILE A 57 -0.42 12.80 -5.06
C ILE A 57 -0.66 11.37 -5.53
N LYS A 58 -0.56 11.17 -6.83
CA LYS A 58 -0.71 9.83 -7.39
C LYS A 58 0.49 8.98 -7.00
N ASP A 59 0.22 7.72 -6.66
CA ASP A 59 1.32 6.83 -6.33
C ASP A 59 2.15 6.50 -7.57
N ALA A 60 3.33 5.94 -7.33
CA ALA A 60 4.27 5.67 -8.41
C ALA A 60 3.75 4.65 -9.41
N LYS A 61 3.05 3.63 -8.93
CA LYS A 61 2.48 2.62 -9.83
C LYS A 61 1.46 3.23 -10.78
N THR A 62 0.61 4.11 -10.27
CA THR A 62 -0.39 4.78 -11.09
C THR A 62 0.25 5.70 -12.10
N ARG A 63 1.24 6.47 -11.68
CA ARG A 63 1.94 7.37 -12.61
C ARG A 63 2.65 6.59 -13.71
N LEU A 64 3.29 5.48 -13.35
CA LEU A 64 3.95 4.63 -14.33
C LEU A 64 2.97 4.03 -15.31
N GLN A 65 1.84 3.54 -14.80
CA GLN A 65 0.79 2.98 -15.64
C GLN A 65 0.27 4.01 -16.64
N GLU A 66 -0.05 5.20 -16.16
CA GLU A 66 -0.56 6.27 -17.03
C GLU A 66 0.48 6.67 -18.08
N HIS A 67 1.73 6.74 -17.68
CA HIS A 67 2.80 7.09 -18.60
C HIS A 67 2.92 6.08 -19.73
N LEU A 68 2.91 4.80 -19.41
CA LEU A 68 3.02 3.75 -20.43
C LEU A 68 1.76 3.67 -21.28
N GLN A 69 0.59 3.85 -20.69
CA GLN A 69 -0.66 3.88 -21.46
C GLN A 69 -0.68 5.06 -22.42
N GLY A 70 -0.17 6.20 -22.00
CA GLY A 70 -0.07 7.36 -22.87
C GLY A 70 0.80 7.13 -24.09
N MET A 71 1.77 6.22 -23.98
CA MET A 71 2.63 5.83 -25.08
C MET A 71 2.10 4.58 -25.82
N ARG A 72 0.95 4.08 -25.40
CA ARG A 72 0.34 2.86 -25.96
C ARG A 72 1.21 1.63 -25.81
N LEU A 73 1.93 1.57 -24.68
CA LEU A 73 2.80 0.43 -24.37
C LEU A 73 2.13 -0.47 -23.36
N ALA A 74 2.64 -1.70 -23.27
CA ALA A 74 2.15 -2.68 -22.29
C ALA A 74 2.44 -2.20 -20.88
N LEU A 75 1.58 -2.60 -19.96
CA LEU A 75 1.74 -2.27 -18.56
C LEU A 75 2.99 -2.92 -17.98
N PRO A 76 3.58 -2.33 -16.92
CA PRO A 76 4.74 -2.93 -16.30
C PRO A 76 4.35 -4.22 -15.58
N LYS A 77 5.30 -5.13 -15.47
CA LYS A 77 5.10 -6.37 -14.75
C LYS A 77 5.82 -6.31 -13.42
N TYR A 78 5.13 -6.72 -12.37
CA TYR A 78 5.69 -6.75 -11.02
C TYR A 78 5.78 -8.20 -10.56
N THR A 79 6.97 -8.60 -10.15
CA THR A 79 7.21 -9.96 -9.69
C THR A 79 7.82 -9.91 -8.30
N LEU A 80 7.27 -10.69 -7.38
CA LEU A 80 7.86 -10.85 -6.06
C LEU A 80 9.09 -11.72 -6.20
N ALA A 81 10.27 -11.13 -6.06
CA ALA A 81 11.53 -11.82 -6.27
C ALA A 81 12.02 -12.54 -5.01
N ALA A 82 11.77 -11.96 -3.84
CA ALA A 82 12.22 -12.55 -2.59
C ALA A 82 11.46 -11.98 -1.42
N THR A 83 11.41 -12.75 -0.35
CA THR A 83 10.93 -12.31 0.95
C THR A 83 12.03 -12.62 1.94
N GLU A 84 12.56 -11.59 2.60
CA GLU A 84 13.69 -11.72 3.49
C GLU A 84 13.32 -11.32 4.90
N GLY A 85 14.01 -11.89 5.90
CA GLY A 85 13.81 -11.55 7.28
C GLY A 85 12.80 -12.41 7.99
N GLU A 86 12.65 -12.17 9.28
CA GLU A 86 11.73 -12.91 10.12
C GLU A 86 10.29 -12.41 9.96
N ALA A 87 9.33 -13.22 10.40
CA ALA A 87 7.91 -12.95 10.17
C ALA A 87 7.45 -11.56 10.62
N HIS A 88 8.06 -11.00 11.65
CA HIS A 88 7.70 -9.68 12.17
C HIS A 88 8.56 -8.55 11.61
N ALA A 89 9.55 -8.89 10.81
CA ALA A 89 10.46 -7.91 10.21
C ALA A 89 10.81 -8.29 8.78
N GLN A 90 9.83 -8.82 8.06
CA GLN A 90 10.04 -9.23 6.67
C GLN A 90 10.23 -8.04 5.76
N GLN A 91 11.12 -8.22 4.80
CA GLN A 91 11.24 -7.30 3.68
C GLN A 91 10.89 -8.04 2.40
N PHE A 92 10.07 -7.39 1.60
CA PHE A 92 9.66 -7.92 0.32
C PHE A 92 10.46 -7.24 -0.77
N LYS A 93 10.93 -8.04 -1.70
CA LYS A 93 11.67 -7.54 -2.84
C LYS A 93 10.86 -7.79 -4.10
N VAL A 94 10.54 -6.72 -4.82
CA VAL A 94 9.75 -6.80 -6.05
C VAL A 94 10.57 -6.27 -7.20
N VAL A 95 10.47 -6.93 -8.35
CA VAL A 95 11.10 -6.48 -9.58
C VAL A 95 10.02 -5.94 -10.49
N CYS A 96 10.25 -4.75 -11.02
CA CYS A 96 9.38 -4.12 -12.02
C CYS A 96 10.09 -4.19 -13.38
N VAL A 97 9.39 -4.72 -14.36
CA VAL A 97 9.93 -4.90 -15.71
C VAL A 97 9.08 -4.13 -16.72
N ILE A 98 9.73 -3.29 -17.51
CA ILE A 98 9.10 -2.62 -18.65
C ILE A 98 9.79 -3.15 -19.90
N GLU A 99 9.12 -4.09 -20.55
CA GLU A 99 9.72 -4.79 -21.68
C GLU A 99 10.06 -3.89 -22.87
N ALA A 100 9.21 -2.91 -23.13
CA ALA A 100 9.41 -2.00 -24.27
C ALA A 100 10.74 -1.26 -24.21
N PHE A 101 11.22 -0.97 -23.01
CA PHE A 101 12.48 -0.25 -22.81
C PHE A 101 13.56 -1.11 -22.18
N LYS A 102 13.27 -2.38 -21.95
CA LYS A 102 14.18 -3.32 -21.25
C LYS A 102 14.64 -2.77 -19.92
N ILE A 103 13.71 -2.11 -19.21
CA ILE A 103 13.98 -1.57 -17.90
C ILE A 103 13.61 -2.61 -16.84
N HIS A 104 14.55 -2.84 -15.93
CA HIS A 104 14.36 -3.74 -14.80
C HIS A 104 14.75 -2.98 -13.54
N THR A 105 13.84 -2.80 -12.63
CA THR A 105 14.12 -2.12 -11.37
C THR A 105 13.68 -2.97 -10.21
N GLU A 106 14.29 -2.75 -9.06
CA GLU A 106 13.95 -3.46 -7.84
C GLU A 106 13.44 -2.48 -6.79
N GLY A 107 12.48 -2.93 -6.01
CA GLY A 107 11.99 -2.18 -4.87
C GLY A 107 11.91 -3.09 -3.67
N ARG A 108 12.08 -2.52 -2.49
CA ARG A 108 11.98 -3.22 -1.22
C ARG A 108 11.04 -2.48 -0.29
N GLY A 109 10.34 -3.23 0.51
CA GLY A 109 9.43 -2.63 1.47
C GLY A 109 8.96 -3.64 2.50
N ALA A 110 8.30 -3.12 3.53
CA ALA A 110 7.77 -3.95 4.61
C ALA A 110 6.61 -4.82 4.15
N ASN A 111 6.01 -4.51 3.02
CA ASN A 111 4.99 -5.32 2.40
C ASN A 111 5.17 -5.25 0.89
N ARG A 112 4.44 -6.13 0.18
CA ARG A 112 4.56 -6.19 -1.27
C ARG A 112 4.20 -4.88 -1.94
N ARG A 113 3.15 -4.22 -1.47
CA ARG A 113 2.72 -2.95 -2.05
C ARG A 113 3.79 -1.87 -1.95
N ALA A 114 4.43 -1.74 -0.80
CA ALA A 114 5.50 -0.78 -0.62
C ALA A 114 6.69 -1.09 -1.54
N ALA A 115 7.00 -2.37 -1.69
CA ALA A 115 8.08 -2.79 -2.58
C ALA A 115 7.74 -2.49 -4.04
N GLU A 116 6.50 -2.72 -4.44
CA GLU A 116 6.06 -2.40 -5.80
C GLU A 116 6.11 -0.91 -6.07
N GLN A 117 5.70 -0.09 -5.09
CA GLN A 117 5.77 1.36 -5.24
C GLN A 117 7.19 1.85 -5.44
N MET A 118 8.13 1.30 -4.67
CA MET A 118 9.53 1.67 -4.82
C MET A 118 10.08 1.24 -6.17
N ALA A 119 9.75 0.05 -6.62
CA ALA A 119 10.18 -0.43 -7.92
C ALA A 119 9.64 0.44 -9.05
N ALA A 120 8.37 0.85 -8.95
CA ALA A 120 7.75 1.74 -9.92
C ALA A 120 8.40 3.11 -9.93
N GLU A 121 8.73 3.64 -8.76
CA GLU A 121 9.42 4.92 -8.65
C GLU A 121 10.77 4.90 -9.36
N ARG A 122 11.52 3.84 -9.15
CA ARG A 122 12.80 3.65 -9.82
C ARG A 122 12.65 3.48 -11.32
N ALA A 123 11.59 2.81 -11.75
CA ALA A 123 11.31 2.67 -13.17
C ALA A 123 10.97 4.02 -13.81
N LEU A 124 10.20 4.86 -13.12
CA LEU A 124 9.91 6.21 -13.62
C LEU A 124 11.18 7.03 -13.75
N GLU A 125 12.07 6.94 -12.78
CA GLU A 125 13.36 7.63 -12.85
C GLU A 125 14.17 7.15 -14.05
N ALA A 126 14.18 5.85 -14.30
CA ALA A 126 14.90 5.30 -15.44
C ALA A 126 14.31 5.80 -16.76
N LEU A 127 12.99 5.93 -16.83
CA LEU A 127 12.33 6.47 -18.03
C LEU A 127 12.69 7.95 -18.26
N GLU A 128 12.77 8.72 -17.20
CA GLU A 128 13.12 10.13 -17.31
C GLU A 128 14.56 10.37 -17.78
N LYS A 129 15.43 9.42 -17.50
CA LYS A 129 16.83 9.52 -17.91
C LYS A 129 17.09 9.08 -19.35
N ARG A 130 16.06 8.57 -20.01
CA ARG A 130 16.17 8.13 -21.41
C ARG A 130 15.83 9.28 -22.39
#